data_32dc81b663d21527282eb5a11b1ba9de
#
_entry.id   32dc81b663d21527282eb5a11b1ba9de
#
_cell.length_a   1.000
_cell.length_b   1.000
_cell.length_c   1.000
_cell.angle_alpha   90.00
_cell.angle_beta   90.00
_cell.angle_gamma   90.00
#
_symmetry.space_group_name_H-M   'P 1'
#
loop_
_entity.id
_entity.type
_entity.pdbx_description
1 polymer ?
#
loop_
_entity_poly.entity_id
_entity_poly.type
_entity_poly.pdbx_seq_one_letter_code
_entity_poly.pdbx_strand_id
1 'polypeptide(L)'
;MSRVLARLCAVAIAACLLFTTWSAATPKQAAALDPTVGYLMAHFTGESSTDQQIYLAHSTDGLRWTDLNNGGLVLRSPIGTRGVRDPALVRSPGGDRYWIVATDLCIACGQDWSNAINNGSRSLVVWESTDLVNWSAPWLLNVAGAIPDGRNAWAPEAIWNPDTGDYVLYWATNVPLNGAAKHRIYYARTTDFRGITTPQIYVSRPGNQEIIDTQIVEVPSGVGAYRYVRASRDAQITLEGSNSLLGTWTNLGNLSGIGLTGAQVEGPMWMKVNARNEWVLYLDQYASGRGYLPVLTTNPSSPSAYRLPASGSYAMGGTKKRHGSILNLTAAEQNRVLARWPAAAVNRIQSYNFQDRYVRHYDYDVRIDPNVSPAQDGQWRVVPGLVGSGTVSIQSVNYPGHYLRHYGYDFRLEANDGTATFAADATFRQVAGLANSSWTSFQSYSHPDRYLRHYAYLLRLDPVSDAQSRADATFRVTS
;
A
#
# COMPACT_ATOMS: atom_id res chain seq x y z
N MET A 1 -75.22 62.93 42.40
CA MET A 1 -75.91 61.62 42.63
C MET A 1 -75.47 60.64 41.55
N SER A 2 -75.13 59.48 41.99
CA SER A 2 -74.95 58.21 41.24
C SER A 2 -73.58 57.88 40.69
N ARG A 3 -73.00 56.89 41.28
CA ARG A 3 -71.76 56.22 41.04
C ARG A 3 -71.90 55.27 39.84
N VAL A 4 -70.93 55.21 38.93
CA VAL A 4 -70.72 54.06 38.01
C VAL A 4 -69.27 53.58 38.14
N LEU A 5 -69.09 52.41 38.65
CA LEU A 5 -67.82 51.68 38.69
C LEU A 5 -67.37 51.23 37.29
N ALA A 6 -66.17 51.61 36.96
CA ALA A 6 -65.45 50.99 35.81
C ALA A 6 -64.56 49.83 36.34
N ARG A 7 -64.82 48.59 35.82
CA ARG A 7 -63.96 47.45 36.08
C ARG A 7 -62.85 47.43 35.03
N LEU A 8 -61.60 47.51 35.48
CA LEU A 8 -60.41 47.24 34.69
C LEU A 8 -60.10 45.74 34.73
N CYS A 9 -60.21 45.08 33.55
CA CYS A 9 -59.67 43.77 33.32
C CYS A 9 -58.20 43.87 33.00
N ALA A 10 -57.32 43.44 33.94
CA ALA A 10 -55.90 43.24 33.64
C ALA A 10 -55.70 41.90 32.95
N VAL A 11 -55.31 41.89 31.73
CA VAL A 11 -54.85 40.66 31.02
C VAL A 11 -53.37 40.52 31.28
N ALA A 12 -52.98 39.52 32.09
CA ALA A 12 -51.59 39.13 32.29
C ALA A 12 -51.17 38.24 31.14
N ILE A 13 -50.30 38.74 30.24
CA ILE A 13 -49.60 37.95 29.22
C ILE A 13 -48.40 37.29 29.90
N ALA A 14 -48.50 35.98 30.18
CA ALA A 14 -47.36 35.17 30.61
C ALA A 14 -46.53 34.80 29.38
N ALA A 15 -45.41 35.49 29.16
CA ALA A 15 -44.43 35.09 28.17
C ALA A 15 -43.60 33.90 28.71
N CYS A 16 -43.92 32.68 28.27
CA CYS A 16 -43.07 31.53 28.49
C CYS A 16 -41.81 31.65 27.57
N LEU A 17 -40.70 32.11 28.16
CA LEU A 17 -39.38 31.98 27.56
C LEU A 17 -38.93 30.50 27.63
N LEU A 18 -39.15 29.76 26.58
CA LEU A 18 -38.54 28.44 26.36
C LEU A 18 -37.02 28.67 26.12
N PHE A 19 -36.22 28.60 27.17
CA PHE A 19 -34.79 28.39 27.04
C PHE A 19 -34.55 26.95 26.54
N THR A 20 -34.38 26.78 25.25
CA THR A 20 -33.78 25.56 24.72
C THR A 20 -32.30 25.59 25.09
N THR A 21 -31.94 24.90 26.18
CA THR A 21 -30.55 24.57 26.48
C THR A 21 -30.02 23.68 25.39
N TRP A 22 -29.30 24.24 24.46
CA TRP A 22 -28.43 23.45 23.60
C TRP A 22 -27.33 22.86 24.50
N SER A 23 -27.50 21.64 24.95
CA SER A 23 -26.40 20.85 25.48
C SER A 23 -25.40 20.68 24.32
N ALA A 24 -24.36 21.48 24.32
CA ALA A 24 -23.20 21.16 23.49
C ALA A 24 -22.73 19.77 23.93
N ALA A 25 -22.92 18.77 23.08
CA ALA A 25 -22.35 17.46 23.31
C ALA A 25 -20.84 17.66 23.48
N THR A 26 -20.34 17.43 24.69
CA THR A 26 -18.90 17.38 24.91
C THR A 26 -18.33 16.37 23.92
N PRO A 27 -17.34 16.72 23.10
CA PRO A 27 -16.73 15.76 22.19
C PRO A 27 -16.27 14.57 23.02
N LYS A 28 -16.79 13.39 22.72
CA LYS A 28 -16.40 12.14 23.38
C LYS A 28 -14.90 12.02 23.17
N GLN A 29 -14.13 12.17 24.24
CA GLN A 29 -12.68 12.01 24.17
C GLN A 29 -12.42 10.62 23.60
N ALA A 30 -11.74 10.55 22.47
CA ALA A 30 -11.41 9.28 21.86
C ALA A 30 -10.70 8.40 22.90
N ALA A 31 -11.18 7.19 23.11
CA ALA A 31 -10.49 6.24 23.97
C ALA A 31 -9.06 6.07 23.45
N ALA A 32 -8.08 6.02 24.35
CA ALA A 32 -6.72 5.73 23.94
C ALA A 32 -6.71 4.38 23.20
N LEU A 33 -6.09 4.34 22.03
CA LEU A 33 -5.94 3.09 21.28
C LEU A 33 -5.11 2.09 22.09
N ASP A 34 -5.44 0.82 21.96
CA ASP A 34 -4.60 -0.25 22.49
C ASP A 34 -3.17 -0.16 21.92
N PRO A 35 -2.15 -0.63 22.67
CA PRO A 35 -0.78 -0.67 22.18
C PRO A 35 -0.69 -1.38 20.81
N THR A 36 0.11 -0.82 19.92
CA THR A 36 0.31 -1.39 18.59
C THR A 36 1.40 -2.47 18.62
N VAL A 37 1.17 -3.56 17.86
CA VAL A 37 2.00 -4.79 17.87
C VAL A 37 2.52 -5.17 16.49
N GLY A 38 2.02 -4.57 15.43
CA GLY A 38 2.39 -4.86 14.04
C GLY A 38 2.08 -3.70 13.12
N TYR A 39 2.18 -3.95 11.82
CA TYR A 39 2.05 -2.94 10.77
C TYR A 39 1.29 -3.49 9.58
N LEU A 40 0.43 -2.69 8.99
CA LEU A 40 -0.27 -2.94 7.73
C LEU A 40 0.17 -1.89 6.71
N MET A 41 0.68 -2.32 5.58
CA MET A 41 0.98 -1.47 4.43
C MET A 41 -0.11 -1.65 3.38
N ALA A 42 -0.71 -0.56 2.94
CA ALA A 42 -1.49 -0.49 1.70
C ALA A 42 -0.61 0.09 0.60
N HIS A 43 -0.57 -0.57 -0.57
CA HIS A 43 0.30 -0.20 -1.67
C HIS A 43 -0.27 -0.65 -3.02
N PHE A 44 0.31 -0.19 -4.12
CA PHE A 44 0.16 -0.78 -5.45
C PHE A 44 1.48 -1.46 -5.86
N THR A 45 1.53 -2.16 -7.00
CA THR A 45 2.68 -3.02 -7.30
C THR A 45 3.43 -2.65 -8.58
N GLY A 46 2.80 -2.05 -9.56
CA GLY A 46 3.43 -1.74 -10.85
C GLY A 46 2.51 -1.04 -11.83
N GLU A 47 2.72 -1.28 -13.12
CA GLU A 47 2.11 -0.48 -14.18
C GLU A 47 0.99 -1.21 -14.95
N SER A 48 0.79 -2.52 -14.73
CA SER A 48 -0.34 -3.22 -15.36
C SER A 48 -1.68 -2.83 -14.74
N SER A 49 -2.79 -3.13 -15.39
CA SER A 49 -4.14 -2.82 -14.86
C SER A 49 -4.48 -3.58 -13.57
N THR A 50 -3.84 -4.72 -13.33
CA THR A 50 -3.93 -5.46 -12.07
C THR A 50 -3.00 -4.89 -11.01
N ASP A 51 -1.82 -4.41 -11.39
CA ASP A 51 -0.85 -3.83 -10.47
C ASP A 51 -1.31 -2.49 -9.89
N GLN A 52 -2.07 -1.71 -10.65
CA GLN A 52 -2.66 -0.43 -10.26
C GLN A 52 -3.99 -0.66 -9.51
N GLN A 53 -3.91 -1.40 -8.41
CA GLN A 53 -5.00 -1.73 -7.48
C GLN A 53 -4.45 -1.74 -6.04
N ILE A 54 -5.29 -2.02 -5.05
CA ILE A 54 -4.87 -2.07 -3.65
C ILE A 54 -4.38 -3.46 -3.28
N TYR A 55 -3.15 -3.51 -2.80
CA TYR A 55 -2.50 -4.66 -2.20
C TYR A 55 -2.20 -4.38 -0.73
N LEU A 56 -2.09 -5.43 0.08
CA LEU A 56 -1.75 -5.32 1.48
C LEU A 56 -0.52 -6.17 1.81
N ALA A 57 0.31 -5.66 2.72
CA ALA A 57 1.40 -6.41 3.32
C ALA A 57 1.42 -6.19 4.83
N HIS A 58 1.89 -7.18 5.57
CA HIS A 58 2.00 -7.17 7.02
C HIS A 58 3.46 -7.29 7.46
N SER A 59 3.78 -6.65 8.58
CA SER A 59 5.06 -6.81 9.26
C SER A 59 4.89 -6.73 10.78
N THR A 60 5.75 -7.41 11.53
CA THR A 60 5.84 -7.28 12.99
C THR A 60 6.98 -6.37 13.44
N ASP A 61 7.98 -6.16 12.59
CA ASP A 61 9.17 -5.34 12.90
C ASP A 61 9.27 -4.05 12.05
N GLY A 62 8.41 -3.93 11.02
CA GLY A 62 8.41 -2.82 10.07
C GLY A 62 9.54 -2.86 9.06
N LEU A 63 10.38 -3.88 9.03
CA LEU A 63 11.48 -4.05 8.09
C LEU A 63 11.36 -5.30 7.24
N ARG A 64 10.71 -6.34 7.77
CA ARG A 64 10.42 -7.57 7.03
C ARG A 64 8.92 -7.67 6.78
N TRP A 65 8.56 -7.58 5.52
CA TRP A 65 7.17 -7.55 5.06
C TRP A 65 6.78 -8.88 4.44
N THR A 66 5.54 -9.28 4.70
CA THR A 66 4.92 -10.46 4.10
C THR A 66 3.67 -10.02 3.37
N ASP A 67 3.53 -10.44 2.11
CA ASP A 67 2.34 -10.14 1.32
C ASP A 67 1.11 -10.82 1.92
N LEU A 68 0.02 -10.10 2.02
CA LEU A 68 -1.27 -10.65 2.40
C LEU A 68 -2.05 -11.13 1.16
N ASN A 69 -3.11 -11.88 1.37
CA ASN A 69 -3.93 -12.45 0.30
C ASN A 69 -3.11 -13.24 -0.74
N ASN A 70 -2.07 -13.95 -0.28
CA ASN A 70 -1.13 -14.68 -1.14
C ASN A 70 -0.47 -13.81 -2.23
N GLY A 71 -0.26 -12.53 -1.96
CA GLY A 71 0.28 -11.57 -2.92
C GLY A 71 -0.72 -11.08 -3.96
N GLY A 72 -1.99 -11.46 -3.85
CA GLY A 72 -3.08 -10.97 -4.70
C GLY A 72 -3.62 -9.62 -4.25
N LEU A 73 -4.27 -8.91 -5.19
CA LEU A 73 -4.96 -7.65 -4.87
C LEU A 73 -6.09 -7.88 -3.83
N VAL A 74 -6.34 -6.87 -3.01
CA VAL A 74 -7.37 -6.90 -1.97
C VAL A 74 -8.60 -6.11 -2.37
N LEU A 75 -8.40 -4.93 -2.97
CA LEU A 75 -9.49 -4.10 -3.50
C LEU A 75 -9.20 -3.70 -4.94
N ARG A 76 -10.25 -3.71 -5.74
CA ARG A 76 -10.25 -3.25 -7.14
C ARG A 76 -11.15 -2.03 -7.27
N SER A 77 -10.68 -1.00 -7.99
CA SER A 77 -11.55 0.12 -8.38
C SER A 77 -12.33 -0.22 -9.66
N PRO A 78 -13.66 -0.33 -9.60
CA PRO A 78 -14.50 -0.45 -10.79
C PRO A 78 -14.91 0.92 -11.38
N ILE A 79 -14.55 2.03 -10.72
CA ILE A 79 -14.97 3.40 -11.04
C ILE A 79 -13.79 4.25 -11.46
N GLY A 80 -14.07 5.47 -11.93
CA GLY A 80 -13.05 6.40 -12.42
C GLY A 80 -12.24 5.83 -13.58
N THR A 81 -10.93 5.91 -13.51
CA THR A 81 -10.01 5.33 -14.51
C THR A 81 -9.89 3.81 -14.41
N ARG A 82 -10.56 3.18 -13.44
CA ARG A 82 -10.57 1.73 -13.14
C ARG A 82 -9.23 1.18 -12.67
N GLY A 83 -8.39 2.04 -12.11
CA GLY A 83 -7.17 1.70 -11.41
C GLY A 83 -6.85 2.75 -10.37
N VAL A 84 -6.01 2.39 -9.40
CA VAL A 84 -5.62 3.29 -8.32
C VAL A 84 -4.15 3.12 -7.99
N ARG A 85 -3.54 4.24 -7.54
CA ARG A 85 -2.15 4.34 -7.09
C ARG A 85 -2.09 5.08 -5.76
N ASP A 86 -0.93 5.06 -5.13
CA ASP A 86 -0.57 5.90 -3.99
C ASP A 86 -1.63 5.90 -2.86
N PRO A 87 -2.06 4.73 -2.34
CA PRO A 87 -3.13 4.68 -1.35
C PRO A 87 -2.67 5.21 0.01
N ALA A 88 -3.40 6.19 0.55
CA ALA A 88 -3.36 6.57 1.95
C ALA A 88 -4.30 5.68 2.77
N LEU A 89 -3.80 5.03 3.81
CA LEU A 89 -4.57 4.23 4.76
C LEU A 89 -4.75 5.02 6.06
N VAL A 90 -5.96 5.46 6.33
CA VAL A 90 -6.30 6.38 7.42
C VAL A 90 -7.15 5.66 8.47
N ARG A 91 -6.85 5.88 9.76
CA ARG A 91 -7.66 5.43 10.91
C ARG A 91 -8.27 6.63 11.62
N SER A 92 -9.53 6.49 12.06
CA SER A 92 -10.15 7.47 12.95
C SER A 92 -9.44 7.53 14.30
N PRO A 93 -9.46 8.68 14.99
CA PRO A 93 -8.89 8.79 16.34
C PRO A 93 -9.47 7.79 17.35
N GLY A 94 -10.73 7.36 17.15
CA GLY A 94 -11.39 6.34 17.98
C GLY A 94 -11.06 4.90 17.58
N GLY A 95 -10.38 4.67 16.45
CA GLY A 95 -10.06 3.33 15.96
C GLY A 95 -11.27 2.52 15.46
N ASP A 96 -12.38 3.18 15.20
CA ASP A 96 -13.67 2.58 14.82
C ASP A 96 -14.01 2.75 13.33
N ARG A 97 -13.22 3.53 12.60
CA ARG A 97 -13.34 3.75 11.14
C ARG A 97 -11.98 3.83 10.48
N TYR A 98 -11.96 3.37 9.24
CA TYR A 98 -10.78 3.34 8.39
C TYR A 98 -11.15 3.77 6.98
N TRP A 99 -10.25 4.45 6.31
CA TRP A 99 -10.41 4.83 4.90
C TRP A 99 -9.15 4.47 4.12
N ILE A 100 -9.36 4.05 2.87
CA ILE A 100 -8.31 4.07 1.86
C ILE A 100 -8.70 5.18 0.89
N VAL A 101 -7.79 6.15 0.72
CA VAL A 101 -7.93 7.28 -0.20
C VAL A 101 -6.80 7.16 -1.21
N ALA A 102 -7.10 7.03 -2.50
CA ALA A 102 -6.10 6.70 -3.51
C ALA A 102 -6.22 7.57 -4.76
N THR A 103 -5.12 7.76 -5.46
CA THR A 103 -5.07 8.40 -6.77
C THR A 103 -5.92 7.62 -7.77
N ASP A 104 -6.86 8.28 -8.44
CA ASP A 104 -7.65 7.71 -9.54
C ASP A 104 -6.82 7.76 -10.84
N LEU A 105 -5.98 6.75 -11.04
CA LEU A 105 -5.09 6.66 -12.21
C LEU A 105 -4.83 5.21 -12.60
N CYS A 106 -5.07 4.91 -13.89
CA CYS A 106 -4.67 3.64 -14.52
C CYS A 106 -4.05 3.89 -15.89
N ILE A 107 -2.72 3.90 -15.97
CA ILE A 107 -1.99 4.06 -17.23
C ILE A 107 -2.31 2.91 -18.18
N ALA A 108 -2.29 1.67 -17.69
CA ALA A 108 -2.58 0.49 -18.52
C ALA A 108 -4.06 0.36 -18.98
N CYS A 109 -4.97 1.23 -18.48
CA CYS A 109 -6.40 1.22 -18.82
C CYS A 109 -6.77 2.20 -19.94
N GLY A 110 -5.81 2.66 -20.73
CA GLY A 110 -6.02 3.60 -21.84
C GLY A 110 -5.65 5.04 -21.53
N GLN A 111 -4.91 5.27 -20.45
CA GLN A 111 -4.29 6.55 -20.13
C GLN A 111 -2.83 6.55 -20.61
N ASP A 112 -2.28 7.74 -20.87
CA ASP A 112 -0.84 7.96 -20.98
C ASP A 112 -0.40 9.03 -19.98
N TRP A 113 0.90 9.12 -19.73
CA TRP A 113 1.44 10.07 -18.75
C TRP A 113 1.16 11.54 -19.08
N SER A 114 1.19 11.91 -20.36
CA SER A 114 0.89 13.28 -20.78
C SER A 114 -0.56 13.66 -20.47
N ASN A 115 -1.50 12.74 -20.78
CA ASN A 115 -2.90 12.92 -20.45
C ASN A 115 -3.14 12.90 -18.94
N ALA A 116 -2.52 11.98 -18.20
CA ALA A 116 -2.63 11.90 -16.74
C ALA A 116 -2.15 13.19 -16.04
N ILE A 117 -1.09 13.83 -16.56
CA ILE A 117 -0.56 15.09 -16.04
C ILE A 117 -1.47 16.27 -16.38
N ASN A 118 -1.97 16.34 -17.62
CA ASN A 118 -2.61 17.56 -18.15
C ASN A 118 -4.13 17.51 -18.16
N ASN A 119 -4.74 16.32 -18.18
CA ASN A 119 -6.18 16.09 -18.24
C ASN A 119 -6.60 14.88 -17.39
N GLY A 120 -5.88 14.60 -16.31
CA GLY A 120 -6.12 13.47 -15.43
C GLY A 120 -7.40 13.61 -14.60
N SER A 121 -7.70 12.58 -13.82
CA SER A 121 -8.80 12.62 -12.87
C SER A 121 -8.56 13.69 -11.79
N ARG A 122 -9.58 14.51 -11.53
CA ARG A 122 -9.59 15.51 -10.46
C ARG A 122 -10.21 14.97 -9.16
N SER A 123 -10.47 13.67 -9.13
CA SER A 123 -11.05 12.97 -7.99
C SER A 123 -10.07 11.96 -7.42
N LEU A 124 -10.28 11.61 -6.18
CA LEU A 124 -9.65 10.49 -5.48
C LEU A 124 -10.66 9.36 -5.36
N VAL A 125 -10.21 8.12 -5.36
CA VAL A 125 -11.05 6.96 -5.07
C VAL A 125 -10.98 6.68 -3.57
N VAL A 126 -12.14 6.54 -2.93
CA VAL A 126 -12.22 6.34 -1.49
C VAL A 126 -13.00 5.06 -1.18
N TRP A 127 -12.52 4.28 -0.22
CA TRP A 127 -13.21 3.17 0.45
C TRP A 127 -13.28 3.45 1.94
N GLU A 128 -14.32 2.94 2.59
CA GLU A 128 -14.51 3.02 4.04
C GLU A 128 -14.67 1.63 4.63
N SER A 129 -14.15 1.42 5.84
CA SER A 129 -14.30 0.21 6.63
C SER A 129 -14.46 0.53 8.11
N THR A 130 -15.11 -0.35 8.86
CA THR A 130 -15.16 -0.29 10.33
C THR A 130 -14.26 -1.33 11.01
N ASP A 131 -13.58 -2.18 10.22
CA ASP A 131 -12.83 -3.32 10.76
C ASP A 131 -11.53 -3.65 10.01
N LEU A 132 -11.14 -2.85 8.98
CA LEU A 132 -9.98 -3.08 8.07
C LEU A 132 -10.14 -4.27 7.11
N VAL A 133 -11.22 -5.04 7.18
CA VAL A 133 -11.37 -6.26 6.37
C VAL A 133 -12.60 -6.24 5.45
N ASN A 134 -13.67 -5.57 5.87
CA ASN A 134 -14.87 -5.37 5.07
C ASN A 134 -14.92 -3.92 4.61
N TRP A 135 -14.75 -3.71 3.31
CA TRP A 135 -14.68 -2.38 2.70
C TRP A 135 -15.97 -2.08 1.92
N SER A 136 -16.41 -0.84 1.99
CA SER A 136 -17.57 -0.35 1.21
C SER A 136 -17.32 -0.45 -0.30
N ALA A 137 -18.38 -0.28 -1.10
CA ALA A 137 -18.20 0.13 -2.48
C ALA A 137 -17.42 1.48 -2.52
N PRO A 138 -16.50 1.66 -3.49
CA PRO A 138 -15.75 2.91 -3.60
C PRO A 138 -16.61 4.06 -4.13
N TRP A 139 -16.20 5.30 -3.82
CA TRP A 139 -16.76 6.50 -4.42
C TRP A 139 -15.66 7.46 -4.87
N LEU A 140 -16.00 8.38 -5.78
CA LEU A 140 -15.11 9.44 -6.21
C LEU A 140 -15.30 10.67 -5.31
N LEU A 141 -14.22 11.13 -4.69
CA LEU A 141 -14.15 12.40 -3.97
C LEU A 141 -13.48 13.44 -4.88
N ASN A 142 -14.27 14.36 -5.44
CA ASN A 142 -13.74 15.40 -6.30
C ASN A 142 -13.00 16.47 -5.49
N VAL A 143 -11.68 16.39 -5.44
CA VAL A 143 -10.83 17.27 -4.63
C VAL A 143 -10.24 18.44 -5.43
N ALA A 144 -10.03 18.28 -6.73
CA ALA A 144 -9.40 19.30 -7.55
C ALA A 144 -10.39 20.01 -8.50
N GLY A 145 -11.69 19.67 -8.47
CA GLY A 145 -12.70 20.29 -9.33
C GLY A 145 -12.95 21.75 -9.03
N ALA A 146 -12.79 22.19 -7.79
CA ALA A 146 -12.92 23.57 -7.38
C ALA A 146 -11.60 24.39 -7.51
N ILE A 147 -10.51 23.77 -7.91
CA ILE A 147 -9.24 24.45 -8.18
C ILE A 147 -9.28 24.98 -9.62
N PRO A 148 -9.19 26.30 -9.84
CA PRO A 148 -9.15 26.87 -11.20
C PRO A 148 -8.01 26.22 -11.99
N ASP A 149 -8.34 25.72 -13.19
CA ASP A 149 -7.41 25.02 -14.10
C ASP A 149 -6.67 23.82 -13.49
N GLY A 150 -7.20 23.25 -12.39
CA GLY A 150 -6.69 22.01 -11.80
C GLY A 150 -6.82 20.84 -12.77
N ARG A 151 -5.70 20.12 -13.01
CA ARG A 151 -5.59 19.12 -14.08
C ARG A 151 -5.64 17.69 -13.63
N ASN A 152 -5.29 17.42 -12.37
CA ASN A 152 -5.25 16.09 -11.77
C ASN A 152 -5.35 16.17 -10.24
N ALA A 153 -5.39 14.99 -9.57
CA ALA A 153 -5.29 14.86 -8.13
C ALA A 153 -4.48 13.58 -7.82
N TRP A 154 -3.25 13.74 -7.34
CA TRP A 154 -2.29 12.65 -7.16
C TRP A 154 -1.76 12.53 -5.74
N ALA A 155 -1.41 11.31 -5.36
CA ALA A 155 -0.73 10.97 -4.13
C ALA A 155 -1.38 11.62 -2.89
N PRO A 156 -2.65 11.28 -2.59
CA PRO A 156 -3.34 11.81 -1.44
C PRO A 156 -2.76 11.28 -0.15
N GLU A 157 -2.75 12.13 0.88
CA GLU A 157 -2.47 11.76 2.25
C GLU A 157 -3.39 12.52 3.20
N ALA A 158 -3.62 11.97 4.39
CA ALA A 158 -4.45 12.64 5.38
C ALA A 158 -3.90 12.44 6.80
N ILE A 159 -3.96 13.51 7.58
CA ILE A 159 -3.58 13.49 8.98
C ILE A 159 -4.68 14.13 9.84
N TRP A 160 -5.00 13.51 10.98
CA TRP A 160 -5.93 14.08 11.95
C TRP A 160 -5.35 15.35 12.57
N ASN A 161 -6.13 16.42 12.58
CA ASN A 161 -5.80 17.65 13.26
C ASN A 161 -6.60 17.74 14.59
N PRO A 162 -5.97 17.49 15.73
CA PRO A 162 -6.67 17.56 17.02
C PRO A 162 -7.11 18.98 17.39
N ASP A 163 -6.47 20.02 16.82
CA ASP A 163 -6.80 21.41 17.10
C ASP A 163 -8.14 21.84 16.49
N THR A 164 -8.54 21.19 15.38
CA THR A 164 -9.79 21.49 14.65
C THR A 164 -10.79 20.36 14.65
N GLY A 165 -10.40 19.14 15.07
CA GLY A 165 -11.28 17.98 15.14
C GLY A 165 -11.68 17.43 13.76
N ASP A 166 -10.81 17.57 12.76
CA ASP A 166 -11.01 17.08 11.40
C ASP A 166 -9.68 16.58 10.78
N TYR A 167 -9.74 16.03 9.60
CA TYR A 167 -8.55 15.63 8.84
C TYR A 167 -8.09 16.78 7.95
N VAL A 168 -6.79 16.99 7.88
CA VAL A 168 -6.13 17.69 6.79
C VAL A 168 -5.85 16.67 5.71
N LEU A 169 -6.66 16.67 4.64
CA LEU A 169 -6.45 15.89 3.42
C LEU A 169 -5.61 16.74 2.45
N TYR A 170 -4.51 16.21 1.92
CA TYR A 170 -3.65 16.93 1.00
C TYR A 170 -3.20 16.03 -0.16
N TRP A 171 -2.94 16.63 -1.32
CA TRP A 171 -2.65 15.94 -2.57
C TRP A 171 -1.90 16.86 -3.54
N ALA A 172 -1.27 16.31 -4.57
CA ALA A 172 -0.63 17.06 -5.64
C ALA A 172 -1.62 17.35 -6.77
N THR A 173 -1.64 18.60 -7.26
CA THR A 173 -2.40 19.02 -8.45
C THR A 173 -1.52 19.85 -9.37
N ASN A 174 -1.51 19.50 -10.67
CA ASN A 174 -0.89 20.32 -11.71
C ASN A 174 -1.82 21.49 -12.07
N VAL A 175 -1.31 22.71 -11.93
CA VAL A 175 -2.07 23.95 -12.19
C VAL A 175 -1.18 24.97 -12.90
N PRO A 176 -1.65 25.60 -14.00
CA PRO A 176 -0.96 26.70 -14.68
C PRO A 176 -1.17 28.02 -13.92
N LEU A 177 -0.50 28.17 -12.79
CA LEU A 177 -0.56 29.39 -11.97
C LEU A 177 0.68 30.27 -12.23
N ASN A 178 0.46 31.56 -12.53
CA ASN A 178 1.51 32.54 -12.83
C ASN A 178 2.43 32.10 -13.98
N GLY A 179 1.85 31.50 -15.03
CA GLY A 179 2.56 31.09 -16.24
C GLY A 179 3.30 29.76 -16.18
N ALA A 180 3.43 29.14 -15.00
CA ALA A 180 4.09 27.85 -14.83
C ALA A 180 3.07 26.73 -14.52
N ALA A 181 2.83 25.84 -15.48
CA ALA A 181 2.06 24.62 -15.25
C ALA A 181 2.95 23.60 -14.50
N LYS A 182 2.67 23.38 -13.22
CA LYS A 182 3.43 22.48 -12.37
C LYS A 182 2.59 21.93 -11.24
N HIS A 183 3.02 20.81 -10.66
CA HIS A 183 2.40 20.27 -9.47
C HIS A 183 2.71 21.13 -8.24
N ARG A 184 1.68 21.30 -7.43
CA ARG A 184 1.70 21.91 -6.09
C ARG A 184 0.91 21.03 -5.16
N ILE A 185 1.24 21.06 -3.87
CA ILE A 185 0.41 20.38 -2.87
C ILE A 185 -0.72 21.33 -2.49
N TYR A 186 -1.93 20.82 -2.62
CA TYR A 186 -3.17 21.43 -2.12
C TYR A 186 -3.63 20.70 -0.88
N TYR A 187 -4.43 21.35 -0.04
CA TYR A 187 -5.12 20.72 1.07
C TYR A 187 -6.56 21.20 1.16
N ALA A 188 -7.38 20.36 1.77
CA ALA A 188 -8.71 20.70 2.26
C ALA A 188 -8.95 19.98 3.60
N ARG A 189 -10.00 20.36 4.32
CA ARG A 189 -10.38 19.66 5.55
C ARG A 189 -11.59 18.79 5.30
N THR A 190 -11.66 17.67 6.01
CA THR A 190 -12.78 16.72 5.94
C THR A 190 -12.94 15.98 7.27
N THR A 191 -14.15 15.53 7.55
CA THR A 191 -14.43 14.69 8.74
C THR A 191 -14.66 13.22 8.39
N ASP A 192 -14.98 12.92 7.12
CA ASP A 192 -15.49 11.60 6.72
C ASP A 192 -15.12 11.21 5.28
N PHE A 193 -14.34 12.03 4.57
CA PHE A 193 -13.98 11.85 3.16
C PHE A 193 -15.18 11.78 2.20
N ARG A 194 -16.36 12.27 2.62
CA ARG A 194 -17.54 12.41 1.76
C ARG A 194 -17.64 13.82 1.14
N GLY A 195 -17.08 14.79 1.81
CA GLY A 195 -16.99 16.17 1.38
C GLY A 195 -15.74 16.83 1.90
N ILE A 196 -15.36 17.95 1.29
CA ILE A 196 -14.17 18.73 1.67
C ILE A 196 -14.49 20.20 1.76
N THR A 197 -13.71 20.94 2.52
CA THR A 197 -13.69 22.42 2.46
C THR A 197 -13.08 22.89 1.13
N THR A 198 -13.20 24.18 0.81
CA THR A 198 -12.53 24.74 -0.38
C THR A 198 -11.03 24.46 -0.34
N PRO A 199 -10.46 23.87 -1.42
CA PRO A 199 -9.04 23.58 -1.50
C PRO A 199 -8.18 24.83 -1.44
N GLN A 200 -7.04 24.75 -0.76
CA GLN A 200 -6.05 25.82 -0.65
C GLN A 200 -4.66 25.29 -0.98
N ILE A 201 -3.76 26.15 -1.45
CA ILE A 201 -2.36 25.77 -1.66
C ILE A 201 -1.72 25.49 -0.29
N TYR A 202 -1.16 24.29 -0.14
CA TYR A 202 -0.44 23.87 1.06
C TYR A 202 1.07 24.05 0.89
N VAL A 203 1.61 23.64 -0.27
CA VAL A 203 3.02 23.82 -0.61
C VAL A 203 3.15 24.23 -2.07
N SER A 204 3.94 25.24 -2.32
CA SER A 204 4.38 25.62 -3.68
C SER A 204 5.86 25.93 -3.66
N ARG A 205 6.63 25.39 -4.60
CA ARG A 205 8.04 25.69 -4.78
C ARG A 205 8.23 26.90 -5.71
N PRO A 206 9.35 27.61 -5.65
CA PRO A 206 9.59 28.76 -6.53
C PRO A 206 9.80 28.32 -7.99
N GLY A 207 9.64 29.26 -8.90
CA GLY A 207 9.86 29.06 -10.35
C GLY A 207 9.08 27.87 -10.90
N ASN A 208 9.72 27.03 -11.69
CA ASN A 208 9.15 25.82 -12.31
C ASN A 208 9.37 24.55 -11.48
N GLN A 209 9.90 24.65 -10.27
CA GLN A 209 10.12 23.48 -9.43
C GLN A 209 8.78 22.89 -9.00
N GLU A 210 8.56 21.63 -9.32
CA GLU A 210 7.42 20.83 -8.92
C GLU A 210 7.57 20.26 -7.50
N ILE A 211 6.47 19.93 -6.89
CA ILE A 211 6.41 19.15 -5.64
C ILE A 211 5.23 18.19 -5.71
N ILE A 212 5.50 16.92 -5.43
CA ILE A 212 4.51 15.84 -5.30
C ILE A 212 4.81 15.02 -4.04
N ASP A 213 3.99 14.03 -3.78
CA ASP A 213 4.25 12.96 -2.80
C ASP A 213 4.69 13.52 -1.45
N THR A 214 3.80 14.20 -0.78
CA THR A 214 4.05 14.74 0.57
C THR A 214 3.41 13.83 1.61
N GLN A 215 4.16 13.43 2.65
CA GLN A 215 3.57 12.78 3.82
C GLN A 215 4.06 13.43 5.12
N ILE A 216 3.17 13.52 6.11
CA ILE A 216 3.43 14.15 7.42
C ILE A 216 3.42 13.08 8.50
N VAL A 217 4.39 13.16 9.42
CA VAL A 217 4.42 12.37 10.65
C VAL A 217 4.33 13.30 11.87
N GLU A 218 3.56 12.87 12.88
CA GLU A 218 3.61 13.50 14.19
C GLU A 218 4.75 12.92 15.01
N VAL A 219 5.55 13.80 15.62
CA VAL A 219 6.73 13.46 16.41
C VAL A 219 6.42 13.78 17.89
N PRO A 220 6.60 12.82 18.82
CA PRO A 220 6.35 13.05 20.23
C PRO A 220 7.20 14.19 20.80
N SER A 221 6.65 14.87 21.80
CA SER A 221 7.37 15.90 22.55
C SER A 221 8.69 15.36 23.09
N GLY A 222 9.75 16.18 22.99
CA GLY A 222 11.10 15.81 23.42
C GLY A 222 11.92 15.05 22.38
N VAL A 223 11.35 14.75 21.21
CA VAL A 223 12.09 14.16 20.07
C VAL A 223 12.15 15.20 18.94
N GLY A 224 13.33 15.79 18.71
CA GLY A 224 13.48 16.86 17.71
C GLY A 224 12.87 18.19 18.10
N ALA A 225 12.87 19.13 17.15
CA ALA A 225 12.47 20.52 17.38
C ALA A 225 11.00 20.82 17.02
N TYR A 226 10.32 19.91 16.33
CA TYR A 226 8.99 20.12 15.76
C TYR A 226 8.04 18.98 16.09
N ARG A 227 6.76 19.32 16.32
CA ARG A 227 5.68 18.34 16.50
C ARG A 227 5.36 17.57 15.22
N TYR A 228 5.48 18.20 14.07
CA TYR A 228 5.22 17.60 12.77
C TYR A 228 6.43 17.73 11.87
N VAL A 229 6.72 16.65 11.16
CA VAL A 229 7.72 16.65 10.10
C VAL A 229 7.07 16.12 8.83
N ARG A 230 7.25 16.82 7.71
CA ARG A 230 6.83 16.33 6.40
C ARG A 230 8.03 16.03 5.53
N ALA A 231 7.93 14.95 4.77
CA ALA A 231 8.83 14.61 3.69
C ALA A 231 8.08 14.78 2.37
N SER A 232 8.73 15.40 1.39
CA SER A 232 8.13 15.64 0.06
C SER A 232 9.13 15.34 -1.04
N ARG A 233 8.64 14.86 -2.18
CA ARG A 233 9.43 14.76 -3.40
C ARG A 233 9.33 16.06 -4.18
N ASP A 234 10.42 16.77 -4.25
CA ASP A 234 10.64 17.87 -5.19
C ASP A 234 11.91 17.57 -6.04
N ALA A 235 12.89 18.43 -6.21
CA ALA A 235 14.18 18.00 -6.78
C ALA A 235 15.00 17.11 -5.83
N GLN A 236 14.56 17.01 -4.57
CA GLN A 236 15.13 16.24 -3.48
C GLN A 236 14.04 15.43 -2.78
N ILE A 237 14.40 14.74 -1.69
CA ILE A 237 13.45 14.37 -0.62
C ILE A 237 13.66 15.41 0.47
N THR A 238 12.86 16.46 0.39
CA THR A 238 12.96 17.63 1.29
C THR A 238 12.19 17.36 2.58
N LEU A 239 12.82 17.71 3.70
CA LEU A 239 12.24 17.63 5.04
C LEU A 239 11.89 19.04 5.53
N GLU A 240 10.69 19.19 6.08
CA GLU A 240 10.23 20.46 6.68
C GLU A 240 9.53 20.16 8.01
N GLY A 241 9.70 21.04 8.99
CA GLY A 241 9.16 20.91 10.34
C GLY A 241 8.19 22.02 10.71
N SER A 242 7.14 21.69 11.49
CA SER A 242 6.17 22.65 12.04
C SER A 242 5.61 22.19 13.38
N ASN A 243 5.13 23.13 14.18
CA ASN A 243 4.38 22.84 15.40
C ASN A 243 2.86 22.90 15.22
N SER A 244 2.40 23.24 14.01
CA SER A 244 0.99 23.26 13.62
C SER A 244 0.83 22.76 12.18
N LEU A 245 -0.16 21.91 11.93
CA LEU A 245 -0.39 21.33 10.59
C LEU A 245 -0.66 22.40 9.53
N LEU A 246 -1.41 23.44 9.87
CA LEU A 246 -1.75 24.55 8.98
C LEU A 246 -0.94 25.82 9.25
N GLY A 247 0.12 25.72 10.05
CA GLY A 247 1.02 26.83 10.38
C GLY A 247 2.19 26.96 9.40
N THR A 248 3.21 27.70 9.87
CA THR A 248 4.46 27.88 9.11
C THR A 248 5.34 26.63 9.20
N TRP A 249 5.87 26.21 8.07
CA TRP A 249 6.82 25.11 7.93
C TRP A 249 8.23 25.63 7.69
N THR A 250 9.19 25.11 8.44
CA THR A 250 10.60 25.46 8.36
C THR A 250 11.34 24.39 7.57
N ASN A 251 12.12 24.77 6.58
CA ASN A 251 12.99 23.84 5.84
C ASN A 251 14.07 23.30 6.77
N LEU A 252 14.18 21.98 6.89
CA LEU A 252 15.17 21.27 7.71
C LEU A 252 16.35 20.75 6.87
N GLY A 253 16.20 20.74 5.54
CA GLY A 253 17.16 20.16 4.61
C GLY A 253 16.57 18.98 3.83
N ASN A 254 17.45 18.08 3.35
CA ASN A 254 17.07 16.96 2.49
C ASN A 254 17.95 15.73 2.73
N LEU A 255 17.68 14.65 1.99
CA LEU A 255 18.38 13.36 2.13
C LEU A 255 19.57 13.17 1.17
N SER A 256 20.03 14.23 0.48
CA SER A 256 21.20 14.12 -0.41
C SER A 256 22.47 13.69 0.32
N GLY A 257 22.58 14.02 1.62
CA GLY A 257 23.73 13.63 2.47
C GLY A 257 23.91 12.11 2.63
N ILE A 258 22.86 11.32 2.39
CA ILE A 258 22.92 9.84 2.34
C ILE A 258 22.77 9.28 0.92
N GLY A 259 22.94 10.13 -0.10
CA GLY A 259 22.94 9.74 -1.51
C GLY A 259 21.56 9.60 -2.14
N LEU A 260 20.49 10.10 -1.51
CA LEU A 260 19.11 9.98 -2.03
C LEU A 260 18.58 11.34 -2.51
N THR A 261 18.08 11.36 -3.74
CA THR A 261 17.50 12.55 -4.39
C THR A 261 16.15 12.23 -5.04
N GLY A 262 15.37 13.26 -5.34
CA GLY A 262 14.11 13.11 -6.08
C GLY A 262 14.25 12.59 -7.51
N ALA A 263 15.47 12.50 -8.05
CA ALA A 263 15.75 11.85 -9.32
C ALA A 263 15.86 10.32 -9.21
N GLN A 264 15.98 9.78 -8.00
CA GLN A 264 16.19 8.35 -7.74
C GLN A 264 14.98 7.73 -7.02
N VAL A 265 14.37 8.50 -6.11
CA VAL A 265 13.31 8.06 -5.22
C VAL A 265 12.18 9.07 -5.13
N GLU A 266 10.98 8.57 -4.84
CA GLU A 266 9.76 9.35 -4.63
C GLU A 266 8.89 8.69 -3.55
N GLY A 267 7.64 9.12 -3.40
CA GLY A 267 6.66 8.45 -2.54
C GLY A 267 7.11 8.28 -1.09
N PRO A 268 7.56 9.33 -0.38
CA PRO A 268 7.97 9.21 1.00
C PRO A 268 6.79 8.73 1.86
N MET A 269 7.03 7.68 2.67
CA MET A 269 6.03 7.07 3.52
C MET A 269 6.61 6.83 4.92
N TRP A 270 6.03 7.49 5.92
CA TRP A 270 6.46 7.39 7.30
C TRP A 270 5.87 6.17 8.01
N MET A 271 6.69 5.55 8.85
CA MET A 271 6.28 4.57 9.84
C MET A 271 7.00 4.86 11.16
N LYS A 272 6.24 5.02 12.24
CA LYS A 272 6.82 5.03 13.59
C LYS A 272 6.99 3.58 14.06
N VAL A 273 8.17 3.24 14.58
CA VAL A 273 8.42 1.92 15.14
C VAL A 273 7.67 1.77 16.48
N ASN A 274 6.91 0.67 16.62
CA ASN A 274 6.13 0.40 17.83
C ASN A 274 7.03 0.39 19.07
N ALA A 275 6.56 1.03 20.14
CA ALA A 275 7.22 1.11 21.45
C ALA A 275 8.64 1.73 21.46
N ARG A 276 9.13 2.30 20.34
CA ARG A 276 10.47 2.92 20.25
C ARG A 276 10.40 4.31 19.64
N ASN A 277 11.32 5.20 20.04
CA ASN A 277 11.51 6.50 19.38
C ASN A 277 12.40 6.36 18.16
N GLU A 278 11.95 5.56 17.21
CA GLU A 278 12.58 5.31 15.93
C GLU A 278 11.51 5.41 14.83
N TRP A 279 11.92 5.84 13.66
CA TRP A 279 11.08 5.95 12.48
C TRP A 279 11.77 5.33 11.30
N VAL A 280 10.95 4.84 10.40
CA VAL A 280 11.37 4.43 9.06
C VAL A 280 10.67 5.33 8.06
N LEU A 281 11.44 5.97 7.20
CA LEU A 281 10.96 6.68 6.03
C LEU A 281 11.18 5.77 4.82
N TYR A 282 10.12 5.21 4.27
CA TYR A 282 10.17 4.44 3.04
C TYR A 282 10.18 5.36 1.85
N LEU A 283 11.02 5.06 0.85
CA LEU A 283 11.14 5.81 -0.39
C LEU A 283 11.03 4.86 -1.57
N ASP A 284 10.11 5.13 -2.51
CA ASP A 284 9.94 4.31 -3.71
C ASP A 284 11.07 4.57 -4.69
N GLN A 285 11.87 3.55 -4.97
CA GLN A 285 12.99 3.58 -5.91
C GLN A 285 12.51 3.51 -7.37
N TYR A 286 11.66 4.46 -7.76
CA TYR A 286 11.00 4.46 -9.06
C TYR A 286 11.98 4.40 -10.23
N ALA A 287 13.11 5.11 -10.15
CA ALA A 287 14.10 5.17 -11.23
C ALA A 287 14.76 3.82 -11.52
N SER A 288 14.92 2.97 -10.50
CA SER A 288 15.47 1.61 -10.65
C SER A 288 14.39 0.52 -10.70
N GLY A 289 13.13 0.88 -10.45
CA GLY A 289 12.00 -0.06 -10.42
C GLY A 289 12.02 -1.07 -9.27
N ARG A 290 12.84 -0.84 -8.20
CA ARG A 290 13.01 -1.80 -7.09
C ARG A 290 11.94 -1.71 -6.00
N GLY A 291 11.06 -0.68 -6.04
CA GLY A 291 10.08 -0.43 -5.00
C GLY A 291 10.68 0.18 -3.74
N TYR A 292 10.03 0.03 -2.60
CA TYR A 292 10.39 0.73 -1.38
C TYR A 292 11.77 0.37 -0.81
N LEU A 293 12.51 1.43 -0.44
CA LEU A 293 13.74 1.41 0.35
C LEU A 293 13.44 2.00 1.73
N PRO A 294 13.63 1.28 2.84
CA PRO A 294 13.53 1.86 4.18
C PRO A 294 14.75 2.74 4.49
N VAL A 295 14.53 3.89 5.09
CA VAL A 295 15.55 4.80 5.62
C VAL A 295 15.26 5.02 7.10
N LEU A 296 16.22 4.77 7.96
CA LEU A 296 16.04 4.74 9.42
C LEU A 296 16.44 6.07 10.05
N THR A 297 15.69 6.52 11.05
CA THR A 297 16.05 7.69 11.86
C THR A 297 15.54 7.58 13.29
N THR A 298 16.23 8.19 14.23
CA THR A 298 15.78 8.42 15.61
C THR A 298 15.31 9.85 15.85
N ASN A 299 15.49 10.74 14.84
CA ASN A 299 15.04 12.11 14.89
C ASN A 299 14.57 12.56 13.49
N PRO A 300 13.26 12.53 13.23
CA PRO A 300 12.72 12.97 11.93
C PRO A 300 13.06 14.43 11.56
N SER A 301 13.30 15.28 12.54
CA SER A 301 13.63 16.71 12.34
C SER A 301 15.08 16.96 11.93
N SER A 302 15.95 15.95 11.92
CA SER A 302 17.39 16.12 11.65
C SER A 302 17.83 15.31 10.44
N PRO A 303 18.10 15.92 9.27
CA PRO A 303 18.56 15.21 8.08
C PRO A 303 19.81 14.35 8.31
N SER A 304 20.70 14.77 9.21
CA SER A 304 21.92 14.03 9.56
C SER A 304 21.68 12.78 10.42
N ALA A 305 20.47 12.61 10.98
CA ALA A 305 20.11 11.44 11.76
C ALA A 305 19.59 10.26 10.89
N TYR A 306 19.43 10.47 9.59
CA TYR A 306 18.98 9.44 8.66
C TYR A 306 20.12 8.56 8.21
N ARG A 307 19.84 7.27 8.08
CA ARG A 307 20.81 6.27 7.61
C ARG A 307 20.14 5.18 6.78
N LEU A 308 20.87 4.66 5.83
CA LEU A 308 20.45 3.45 5.10
C LEU A 308 20.53 2.22 6.01
N PRO A 309 19.66 1.22 5.82
CA PRO A 309 19.75 -0.03 6.54
C PRO A 309 20.98 -0.83 6.11
N ALA A 310 21.50 -1.68 6.98
CA ALA A 310 22.53 -2.63 6.62
C ALA A 310 22.04 -3.60 5.54
N SER A 311 22.93 -4.08 4.68
CA SER A 311 22.59 -5.09 3.67
C SER A 311 21.93 -6.31 4.31
N GLY A 312 20.81 -6.78 3.74
CA GLY A 312 20.07 -7.94 4.25
C GLY A 312 19.26 -7.71 5.53
N SER A 313 19.26 -6.48 6.08
CA SER A 313 18.50 -6.19 7.32
C SER A 313 17.01 -5.96 7.08
N TYR A 314 16.56 -5.87 5.85
CA TYR A 314 15.15 -5.72 5.48
C TYR A 314 14.75 -6.62 4.31
N ALA A 315 13.46 -6.87 4.18
CA ALA A 315 12.87 -7.61 3.07
C ALA A 315 11.44 -7.07 2.79
N MET A 316 11.17 -6.74 1.53
CA MET A 316 9.89 -6.13 1.15
C MET A 316 8.83 -7.15 0.74
N GLY A 317 9.06 -8.46 0.91
CA GLY A 317 8.13 -9.51 0.50
C GLY A 317 8.26 -9.88 -0.98
N GLY A 318 7.30 -10.63 -1.48
CA GLY A 318 7.32 -11.19 -2.84
C GLY A 318 6.80 -10.25 -3.91
N THR A 319 5.82 -9.39 -3.60
CA THR A 319 5.33 -8.37 -4.54
C THR A 319 6.11 -7.07 -4.38
N LYS A 320 6.28 -6.33 -5.47
CA LYS A 320 6.86 -4.99 -5.42
C LYS A 320 5.94 -4.07 -4.60
N LYS A 321 6.51 -3.26 -3.72
CA LYS A 321 5.78 -2.21 -3.00
C LYS A 321 6.12 -0.88 -3.63
N ARG A 322 5.11 -0.27 -4.24
CA ARG A 322 5.16 1.09 -4.75
C ARG A 322 4.47 2.03 -3.77
N HIS A 323 4.54 3.32 -4.01
CA HIS A 323 4.02 4.37 -3.14
C HIS A 323 2.68 4.01 -2.47
N GLY A 324 2.60 4.14 -1.15
CA GLY A 324 1.45 3.77 -0.33
C GLY A 324 1.55 4.33 1.08
N SER A 325 0.89 3.69 2.03
CA SER A 325 0.91 4.12 3.43
C SER A 325 0.96 2.95 4.41
N ILE A 326 1.39 3.23 5.64
CA ILE A 326 1.49 2.24 6.72
C ILE A 326 0.64 2.66 7.91
N LEU A 327 -0.11 1.70 8.44
CA LEU A 327 -0.85 1.81 9.68
C LEU A 327 -0.22 0.89 10.74
N ASN A 328 0.10 1.43 11.90
CA ASN A 328 0.47 0.63 13.06
C ASN A 328 -0.77 -0.07 13.61
N LEU A 329 -0.75 -1.38 13.76
CA LEU A 329 -1.90 -2.21 14.14
C LEU A 329 -1.91 -2.52 15.63
N THR A 330 -3.08 -2.40 16.27
CA THR A 330 -3.36 -3.06 17.54
C THR A 330 -3.43 -4.57 17.36
N ALA A 331 -3.36 -5.35 18.46
CA ALA A 331 -3.48 -6.80 18.40
C ALA A 331 -4.83 -7.25 17.79
N ALA A 332 -5.91 -6.58 18.12
CA ALA A 332 -7.24 -6.88 17.59
C ALA A 332 -7.34 -6.63 16.08
N GLU A 333 -6.80 -5.50 15.59
CA GLU A 333 -6.75 -5.18 14.16
C GLU A 333 -5.89 -6.19 13.40
N GLN A 334 -4.69 -6.49 13.91
CA GLN A 334 -3.78 -7.47 13.31
C GLN A 334 -4.45 -8.84 13.18
N ASN A 335 -5.08 -9.33 14.24
CA ASN A 335 -5.74 -10.63 14.22
C ASN A 335 -6.87 -10.68 13.18
N ARG A 336 -7.69 -9.63 13.04
CA ARG A 336 -8.75 -9.55 12.02
C ARG A 336 -8.17 -9.56 10.60
N VAL A 337 -7.15 -8.73 10.36
CA VAL A 337 -6.49 -8.63 9.06
C VAL A 337 -5.87 -9.95 8.63
N LEU A 338 -5.09 -10.60 9.53
CA LEU A 338 -4.44 -11.89 9.24
C LEU A 338 -5.42 -13.05 9.10
N ALA A 339 -6.54 -13.02 9.82
CA ALA A 339 -7.61 -14.01 9.67
C ALA A 339 -8.32 -13.89 8.31
N ARG A 340 -8.48 -12.67 7.79
CA ARG A 340 -9.16 -12.42 6.51
C ARG A 340 -8.24 -12.61 5.31
N TRP A 341 -6.99 -12.16 5.41
CA TRP A 341 -5.98 -12.26 4.36
C TRP A 341 -4.73 -12.93 4.93
N PRO A 342 -4.67 -14.26 4.90
CA PRO A 342 -3.50 -14.96 5.40
C PRO A 342 -2.24 -14.54 4.64
N ALA A 343 -1.14 -14.52 5.34
CA ALA A 343 0.18 -14.32 4.76
C ALA A 343 0.48 -15.45 3.76
N ALA A 344 1.12 -15.12 2.64
CA ALA A 344 1.58 -16.13 1.70
C ALA A 344 2.57 -17.08 2.41
N ALA A 345 2.21 -18.34 2.52
CA ALA A 345 3.04 -19.35 3.15
C ALA A 345 4.36 -19.51 2.37
N VAL A 346 5.46 -19.59 3.10
CA VAL A 346 6.74 -20.03 2.55
C VAL A 346 6.76 -21.54 2.54
N ASN A 347 6.90 -22.12 1.36
CA ASN A 347 6.82 -23.55 1.14
C ASN A 347 8.16 -24.11 0.65
N ARG A 348 8.39 -25.39 0.93
CA ARG A 348 9.34 -26.21 0.19
C ARG A 348 8.58 -27.22 -0.67
N ILE A 349 9.11 -27.56 -1.82
CA ILE A 349 8.49 -28.49 -2.78
C ILE A 349 9.38 -29.75 -2.82
N GLN A 350 8.95 -30.78 -2.09
CA GLN A 350 9.69 -32.06 -1.92
C GLN A 350 9.35 -33.05 -3.05
N SER A 351 10.34 -33.70 -3.63
CA SER A 351 10.12 -34.76 -4.60
C SER A 351 9.54 -36.03 -3.95
N TYR A 352 8.61 -36.70 -4.65
CA TYR A 352 7.98 -37.92 -4.16
C TYR A 352 8.94 -39.12 -4.13
N ASN A 353 9.69 -39.32 -5.19
CA ASN A 353 10.60 -40.46 -5.31
C ASN A 353 12.03 -40.20 -4.81
N PHE A 354 12.36 -38.95 -4.49
CA PHE A 354 13.61 -38.56 -3.85
C PHE A 354 13.29 -37.65 -2.66
N GLN A 355 12.85 -38.23 -1.54
CA GLN A 355 12.30 -37.50 -0.42
C GLN A 355 13.31 -36.66 0.37
N ASP A 356 14.60 -36.86 0.13
CA ASP A 356 15.69 -36.01 0.62
C ASP A 356 15.91 -34.75 -0.25
N ARG A 357 15.23 -34.65 -1.41
CA ARG A 357 15.45 -33.59 -2.38
C ARG A 357 14.24 -32.65 -2.51
N TYR A 358 14.58 -31.38 -2.70
CA TYR A 358 13.63 -30.29 -2.82
C TYR A 358 13.89 -29.49 -4.10
N VAL A 359 12.82 -28.98 -4.70
CA VAL A 359 12.92 -28.06 -5.83
C VAL A 359 13.66 -26.80 -5.37
N ARG A 360 14.70 -26.46 -6.09
CA ARG A 360 15.48 -25.25 -5.88
C ARG A 360 15.88 -24.61 -7.21
N HIS A 361 16.16 -23.31 -7.19
CA HIS A 361 16.92 -22.70 -8.28
C HIS A 361 18.42 -22.71 -7.96
N TYR A 362 19.23 -22.80 -9.00
CA TYR A 362 20.68 -22.71 -8.93
C TYR A 362 21.17 -22.06 -10.22
N ASP A 363 21.78 -20.88 -10.12
CA ASP A 363 22.20 -20.07 -11.27
C ASP A 363 21.04 -19.87 -12.29
N TYR A 364 19.84 -19.61 -11.76
CA TYR A 364 18.56 -19.48 -12.48
C TYR A 364 18.01 -20.75 -13.14
N ASP A 365 18.75 -21.84 -13.25
CA ASP A 365 18.21 -23.16 -13.60
C ASP A 365 17.43 -23.75 -12.41
N VAL A 366 16.50 -24.66 -12.67
CA VAL A 366 15.67 -25.26 -11.62
C VAL A 366 15.87 -26.76 -11.58
N ARG A 367 16.10 -27.29 -10.38
CA ARG A 367 16.45 -28.69 -10.13
C ARG A 367 15.95 -29.17 -8.77
N ILE A 368 16.10 -30.46 -8.50
CA ILE A 368 15.89 -31.01 -7.16
C ILE A 368 17.23 -31.37 -6.53
N ASP A 369 17.53 -30.83 -5.34
CA ASP A 369 18.76 -31.11 -4.60
C ASP A 369 18.49 -31.49 -3.14
N PRO A 370 19.33 -32.34 -2.54
CA PRO A 370 19.38 -32.48 -1.09
C PRO A 370 20.12 -31.28 -0.48
N ASN A 371 19.92 -31.02 0.80
CA ASN A 371 20.71 -30.02 1.58
C ASN A 371 20.84 -28.65 0.90
N VAL A 372 19.70 -28.08 0.42
CA VAL A 372 19.69 -26.81 -0.31
C VAL A 372 20.38 -25.69 0.49
N SER A 373 21.42 -25.12 -0.09
CA SER A 373 22.17 -23.98 0.46
C SER A 373 22.43 -22.94 -0.63
N PRO A 374 22.13 -21.65 -0.39
CA PRO A 374 21.39 -21.12 0.74
C PRO A 374 19.95 -21.66 0.80
N ALA A 375 19.36 -21.75 2.00
CA ALA A 375 18.04 -22.37 2.18
C ALA A 375 16.94 -21.67 1.38
N GLN A 376 17.06 -20.36 1.15
CA GLN A 376 16.10 -19.55 0.42
C GLN A 376 15.96 -19.95 -1.05
N ASP A 377 16.97 -20.56 -1.66
CA ASP A 377 16.91 -21.04 -3.04
C ASP A 377 15.88 -22.18 -3.23
N GLY A 378 15.56 -22.91 -2.14
CA GLY A 378 14.52 -23.95 -2.13
C GLY A 378 13.23 -23.52 -1.46
N GLN A 379 13.05 -22.21 -1.22
CA GLN A 379 11.86 -21.65 -0.61
C GLN A 379 11.00 -20.93 -1.66
N TRP A 380 9.73 -21.29 -1.68
CA TRP A 380 8.77 -20.86 -2.69
C TRP A 380 7.48 -20.35 -2.06
N ARG A 381 6.80 -19.44 -2.74
CA ARG A 381 5.40 -19.10 -2.47
C ARG A 381 4.54 -19.65 -3.59
N VAL A 382 3.59 -20.48 -3.23
CA VAL A 382 2.52 -20.89 -4.16
C VAL A 382 1.45 -19.80 -4.08
N VAL A 383 1.38 -18.99 -5.14
CA VAL A 383 0.53 -17.80 -5.21
C VAL A 383 -0.58 -18.00 -6.25
N PRO A 384 -1.64 -17.18 -6.28
CA PRO A 384 -2.61 -17.20 -7.38
C PRO A 384 -1.92 -17.10 -8.74
N GLY A 385 -2.37 -17.90 -9.69
CA GLY A 385 -1.75 -17.96 -11.02
C GLY A 385 -1.79 -16.61 -11.75
N LEU A 386 -0.73 -16.30 -12.47
CA LEU A 386 -0.61 -15.04 -13.21
C LEU A 386 -1.69 -14.87 -14.29
N VAL A 387 -2.30 -15.96 -14.76
CA VAL A 387 -3.42 -15.92 -15.71
C VAL A 387 -4.80 -15.78 -15.05
N GLY A 388 -4.92 -15.94 -13.72
CA GLY A 388 -6.17 -15.73 -12.99
C GLY A 388 -6.57 -16.86 -12.04
N SER A 389 -7.81 -16.77 -11.54
CA SER A 389 -8.35 -17.64 -10.49
C SER A 389 -8.41 -19.12 -10.87
N GLY A 390 -8.29 -20.01 -9.87
CA GLY A 390 -8.30 -21.46 -10.05
C GLY A 390 -6.98 -22.04 -10.54
N THR A 391 -5.94 -21.21 -10.67
CA THR A 391 -4.58 -21.62 -11.05
C THR A 391 -3.57 -21.10 -10.01
N VAL A 392 -2.34 -21.61 -10.07
CA VAL A 392 -1.24 -21.19 -9.19
C VAL A 392 0.01 -20.85 -10.01
N SER A 393 0.84 -19.98 -9.47
CA SER A 393 2.23 -19.75 -9.92
C SER A 393 3.17 -19.98 -8.74
N ILE A 394 4.40 -20.37 -9.03
CA ILE A 394 5.40 -20.70 -8.02
C ILE A 394 6.46 -19.60 -8.02
N GLN A 395 6.44 -18.74 -6.99
CA GLN A 395 7.29 -17.55 -6.87
C GLN A 395 8.48 -17.85 -5.96
N SER A 396 9.66 -17.35 -6.31
CA SER A 396 10.85 -17.43 -5.45
C SER A 396 10.71 -16.52 -4.23
N VAL A 397 11.23 -16.97 -3.07
CA VAL A 397 11.26 -16.17 -1.83
C VAL A 397 12.39 -15.14 -1.86
N ASN A 398 13.57 -15.52 -2.34
CA ASN A 398 14.77 -14.66 -2.34
C ASN A 398 14.95 -13.81 -3.62
N TYR A 399 14.20 -14.13 -4.69
CA TYR A 399 14.12 -13.30 -5.89
C TYR A 399 12.67 -12.84 -6.12
N PRO A 400 12.22 -11.80 -5.42
CA PRO A 400 10.86 -11.27 -5.57
C PRO A 400 10.54 -10.93 -7.02
N GLY A 401 9.34 -11.29 -7.48
CA GLY A 401 8.94 -11.08 -8.87
C GLY A 401 9.48 -12.10 -9.87
N HIS A 402 10.29 -13.08 -9.43
CA HIS A 402 10.72 -14.19 -10.25
C HIS A 402 9.88 -15.44 -9.97
N TYR A 403 9.59 -16.19 -11.03
CA TYR A 403 8.72 -17.36 -10.99
C TYR A 403 9.37 -18.56 -11.67
N LEU A 404 8.96 -19.76 -11.27
CA LEU A 404 9.20 -20.94 -12.08
C LEU A 404 8.44 -20.78 -13.40
N ARG A 405 9.17 -20.67 -14.48
CA ARG A 405 8.66 -20.59 -15.84
C ARG A 405 9.31 -21.65 -16.72
N HIS A 406 8.56 -22.31 -17.57
CA HIS A 406 9.17 -23.12 -18.61
C HIS A 406 9.49 -22.28 -19.86
N TYR A 407 10.65 -22.54 -20.44
CA TYR A 407 11.08 -22.01 -21.72
C TYR A 407 11.69 -23.15 -22.56
N GLY A 408 11.12 -23.47 -23.73
CA GLY A 408 11.55 -24.64 -24.51
C GLY A 408 11.40 -25.97 -23.73
N TYR A 409 10.43 -26.06 -22.83
CA TYR A 409 10.14 -27.19 -21.93
C TYR A 409 11.14 -27.39 -20.75
N ASP A 410 12.20 -26.62 -20.65
CA ASP A 410 13.04 -26.59 -19.47
C ASP A 410 12.59 -25.50 -18.50
N PHE A 411 12.68 -25.75 -17.18
CA PHE A 411 12.29 -24.74 -16.18
C PHE A 411 13.45 -23.84 -15.82
N ARG A 412 13.13 -22.55 -15.71
CA ARG A 412 14.02 -21.49 -15.24
C ARG A 412 13.34 -20.65 -14.19
N LEU A 413 14.17 -19.98 -13.37
CA LEU A 413 13.72 -18.88 -12.52
C LEU A 413 13.87 -17.58 -13.30
N GLU A 414 12.76 -16.97 -13.70
CA GLU A 414 12.77 -15.76 -14.51
C GLU A 414 11.91 -14.65 -13.93
N ALA A 415 12.36 -13.40 -14.14
CA ALA A 415 11.59 -12.22 -13.75
C ALA A 415 10.33 -12.10 -14.62
N ASN A 416 9.19 -11.80 -14.01
CA ASN A 416 7.96 -11.56 -14.74
C ASN A 416 8.11 -10.31 -15.64
N ASP A 417 8.07 -10.51 -16.94
CA ASP A 417 8.19 -9.47 -17.97
C ASP A 417 6.85 -8.78 -18.29
N GLY A 418 5.76 -9.22 -17.63
CA GLY A 418 4.41 -8.68 -17.81
C GLY A 418 3.70 -9.16 -19.07
N THR A 419 4.29 -10.05 -19.88
CA THR A 419 3.66 -10.57 -21.10
C THR A 419 2.64 -11.68 -20.79
N ALA A 420 1.63 -11.83 -21.67
CA ALA A 420 0.67 -12.93 -21.57
C ALA A 420 1.34 -14.31 -21.76
N THR A 421 2.41 -14.39 -22.57
CA THR A 421 3.20 -15.60 -22.76
C THR A 421 3.90 -16.00 -21.46
N PHE A 422 4.59 -15.05 -20.80
CA PHE A 422 5.20 -15.33 -19.50
C PHE A 422 4.16 -15.82 -18.49
N ALA A 423 3.03 -15.09 -18.39
CA ALA A 423 1.97 -15.44 -17.47
C ALA A 423 1.45 -16.88 -17.70
N ALA A 424 1.26 -17.28 -18.97
CA ALA A 424 0.80 -18.63 -19.32
C ALA A 424 1.84 -19.71 -18.98
N ASP A 425 3.13 -19.46 -19.27
CA ASP A 425 4.22 -20.41 -19.06
C ASP A 425 4.65 -20.58 -17.60
N ALA A 426 4.35 -19.58 -16.76
CA ALA A 426 4.62 -19.59 -15.31
C ALA A 426 3.38 -19.98 -14.48
N THR A 427 2.29 -20.44 -15.11
CA THR A 427 1.03 -20.79 -14.43
C THR A 427 0.71 -22.28 -14.56
N PHE A 428 0.18 -22.85 -13.46
CA PHE A 428 -0.14 -24.28 -13.34
C PHE A 428 -1.54 -24.49 -12.76
N ARG A 429 -2.13 -25.64 -13.07
CA ARG A 429 -3.22 -26.22 -12.29
C ARG A 429 -2.62 -27.15 -11.25
N GLN A 430 -2.91 -26.90 -10.00
CA GLN A 430 -2.54 -27.79 -8.91
C GLN A 430 -3.58 -28.93 -8.86
N VAL A 431 -3.11 -30.16 -9.07
CA VAL A 431 -3.96 -31.36 -9.11
C VAL A 431 -3.47 -32.40 -8.12
N ALA A 432 -4.29 -33.41 -7.84
CA ALA A 432 -3.86 -34.57 -7.05
C ALA A 432 -2.62 -35.22 -7.66
N GLY A 433 -1.68 -35.64 -6.81
CA GLY A 433 -0.42 -36.20 -7.27
C GLY A 433 -0.61 -37.46 -8.12
N LEU A 434 0.07 -37.53 -9.28
CA LEU A 434 -0.10 -38.58 -10.26
C LEU A 434 0.39 -39.97 -9.79
N ALA A 435 1.34 -40.02 -8.86
CA ALA A 435 1.81 -41.26 -8.24
C ALA A 435 1.14 -41.52 -6.88
N ASN A 436 0.68 -40.47 -6.19
CA ASN A 436 0.05 -40.54 -4.88
C ASN A 436 -0.91 -39.37 -4.72
N SER A 437 -2.20 -39.65 -4.68
CA SER A 437 -3.27 -38.62 -4.65
C SER A 437 -3.26 -37.72 -3.40
N SER A 438 -2.57 -38.11 -2.32
CA SER A 438 -2.40 -37.25 -1.13
C SER A 438 -1.29 -36.20 -1.31
N TRP A 439 -0.51 -36.27 -2.39
CA TRP A 439 0.50 -35.31 -2.78
C TRP A 439 -0.04 -34.41 -3.90
N THR A 440 0.81 -33.65 -4.55
CA THR A 440 0.45 -32.65 -5.56
C THR A 440 1.22 -32.90 -6.86
N SER A 441 0.56 -32.67 -8.00
CA SER A 441 1.20 -32.47 -9.30
C SER A 441 0.82 -31.12 -9.88
N PHE A 442 1.70 -30.52 -10.68
CA PHE A 442 1.52 -29.22 -11.29
C PHE A 442 1.36 -29.41 -12.81
N GLN A 443 0.13 -29.32 -13.29
CA GLN A 443 -0.20 -29.38 -14.72
C GLN A 443 0.00 -28.01 -15.34
N SER A 444 0.70 -27.91 -16.47
CA SER A 444 0.90 -26.66 -17.17
C SER A 444 -0.43 -26.05 -17.62
N TYR A 445 -0.53 -24.72 -17.51
CA TYR A 445 -1.66 -23.98 -18.08
C TYR A 445 -1.55 -23.85 -19.59
N SER A 446 -0.36 -23.50 -20.12
CA SER A 446 -0.10 -23.31 -21.55
C SER A 446 -0.04 -24.64 -22.32
N HIS A 447 0.32 -25.76 -21.67
CA HIS A 447 0.42 -27.11 -22.25
C HIS A 447 -0.29 -28.12 -21.34
N PRO A 448 -1.64 -28.25 -21.43
CA PRO A 448 -2.42 -29.07 -20.51
C PRO A 448 -2.17 -30.59 -20.56
N ASP A 449 -1.46 -31.06 -21.57
CA ASP A 449 -0.99 -32.46 -21.72
C ASP A 449 0.32 -32.72 -20.96
N ARG A 450 0.93 -31.69 -20.33
CA ARG A 450 2.24 -31.76 -19.72
C ARG A 450 2.21 -31.33 -18.24
N TYR A 451 3.20 -31.85 -17.50
CA TYR A 451 3.35 -31.59 -16.07
C TYR A 451 4.78 -31.15 -15.76
N LEU A 452 4.92 -30.32 -14.72
CA LEU A 452 6.20 -30.08 -14.06
C LEU A 452 6.68 -31.42 -13.49
N ARG A 453 7.86 -31.89 -13.93
CA ARG A 453 8.52 -33.08 -13.40
C ARG A 453 10.02 -32.86 -13.35
N HIS A 454 10.73 -33.66 -12.60
CA HIS A 454 12.19 -33.75 -12.75
C HIS A 454 12.58 -34.89 -13.67
N TYR A 455 13.67 -34.68 -14.41
CA TYR A 455 14.37 -35.71 -15.18
C TYR A 455 15.87 -35.50 -15.02
N ALA A 456 16.61 -36.53 -14.60
CA ALA A 456 18.03 -36.43 -14.25
C ALA A 456 18.29 -35.24 -13.25
N TYR A 457 17.38 -35.07 -12.31
CA TYR A 457 17.33 -34.02 -11.29
C TYR A 457 17.03 -32.60 -11.80
N LEU A 458 17.00 -32.32 -13.09
CA LEU A 458 16.58 -31.02 -13.67
C LEU A 458 15.06 -30.98 -13.81
N LEU A 459 14.43 -29.82 -13.62
CA LEU A 459 13.01 -29.65 -13.84
C LEU A 459 12.70 -29.43 -15.31
N ARG A 460 11.70 -30.17 -15.79
CA ARG A 460 11.21 -30.13 -17.16
C ARG A 460 9.68 -30.14 -17.21
N LEU A 461 9.16 -29.68 -18.35
CA LEU A 461 7.75 -29.75 -18.69
C LEU A 461 7.53 -30.88 -19.72
N ASP A 462 7.10 -32.06 -19.27
CA ASP A 462 6.96 -33.23 -20.11
C ASP A 462 5.57 -33.88 -20.01
N PRO A 463 5.12 -34.64 -21.04
CA PRO A 463 4.03 -35.59 -20.90
C PRO A 463 4.38 -36.65 -19.85
N VAL A 464 3.36 -37.18 -19.20
CA VAL A 464 3.50 -38.21 -18.14
C VAL A 464 2.69 -39.43 -18.52
N SER A 465 3.35 -40.57 -18.79
CA SER A 465 2.70 -41.76 -19.30
C SER A 465 2.95 -43.06 -18.50
N ASP A 466 4.08 -43.16 -17.82
CA ASP A 466 4.50 -44.36 -17.08
C ASP A 466 4.62 -44.10 -15.57
N ALA A 467 4.88 -45.15 -14.78
CA ALA A 467 4.98 -45.06 -13.34
C ALA A 467 6.14 -44.18 -12.88
N GLN A 468 7.29 -44.18 -13.58
CA GLN A 468 8.45 -43.39 -13.24
C GLN A 468 8.16 -41.90 -13.49
N SER A 469 7.63 -41.52 -14.65
CA SER A 469 7.29 -40.13 -14.95
C SER A 469 6.18 -39.58 -14.04
N ARG A 470 5.24 -40.42 -13.57
CA ARG A 470 4.25 -40.05 -12.56
C ARG A 470 4.91 -39.75 -11.22
N ALA A 471 5.87 -40.59 -10.79
CA ALA A 471 6.62 -40.36 -9.55
C ALA A 471 7.46 -39.08 -9.62
N ASP A 472 8.13 -38.83 -10.75
CA ASP A 472 8.93 -37.63 -11.02
C ASP A 472 8.09 -36.34 -11.07
N ALA A 473 6.79 -36.44 -11.39
CA ALA A 473 5.85 -35.32 -11.47
C ALA A 473 4.99 -35.15 -10.21
N THR A 474 5.29 -35.90 -9.15
CA THR A 474 4.57 -35.83 -7.87
C THR A 474 5.43 -35.19 -6.79
N PHE A 475 4.85 -34.22 -6.09
CA PHE A 475 5.56 -33.42 -5.08
C PHE A 475 4.72 -33.23 -3.83
N ARG A 476 5.37 -32.96 -2.69
CA ARG A 476 4.73 -32.46 -1.48
C ARG A 476 5.11 -31.00 -1.28
N VAL A 477 4.09 -30.16 -1.17
CA VAL A 477 4.26 -28.76 -0.75
C VAL A 477 4.17 -28.71 0.77
N THR A 478 5.27 -28.32 1.44
CA THR A 478 5.39 -28.23 2.89
C THR A 478 5.70 -26.80 3.31
N SER A 479 5.16 -26.32 4.38
CA SER A 479 5.52 -25.06 5.04
C SER A 479 6.73 -25.22 5.92
#